data_6c845f0b498a1303c8a00cc58f8946d4
#
_entry.id   6c845f0b498a1303c8a00cc58f8946d4
#
_cell.length_a   1.000
_cell.length_b   1.000
_cell.length_c   1.000
_cell.angle_alpha   90.00
_cell.angle_beta   90.00
_cell.angle_gamma   90.00
#
_symmetry.space_group_name_H-M   'P 1'
#
loop_
_entity.id
_entity.type
_entity.pdbx_description
1 polymer ?
#
loop_
_entity_poly.entity_id
_entity_poly.type
_entity_poly.pdbx_seq_one_letter_code
_entity_poly.pdbx_strand_id
1 'polypeptide(L)'
;HASHKGSFGDVAVIGGEALAARGMGMTGAALLAASAALHGGTGRVLVSLLDDGAITHIPTQPELMLRRFERLELQALTVVCGCGGGDAVSAVLPAVLHAAPRLVLDADALNVIAADATLQTALRQRAAAGQATVLTPHPLEAARLLGSGSAAVQKTGWRRLDGSRTTWLARWCSKVRAR
;
A
#
# COMPACT_ATOMS: atom_id res chain seq x y z
N HIS A 1 1.50 -30.95 12.32
CA HIS A 1 1.26 -30.54 10.94
C HIS A 1 2.56 -29.95 10.38
N ALA A 2 3.08 -30.55 9.29
CA ALA A 2 4.22 -29.98 8.58
C ALA A 2 3.75 -28.73 7.82
N SER A 3 4.04 -27.55 8.34
CA SER A 3 3.84 -26.29 7.61
C SER A 3 5.14 -25.93 6.88
N HIS A 4 5.02 -25.39 5.67
CA HIS A 4 6.14 -24.85 4.92
C HIS A 4 5.88 -23.35 4.62
N LYS A 5 6.92 -22.61 4.25
CA LYS A 5 6.82 -21.15 4.04
C LYS A 5 5.66 -20.71 3.13
N GLY A 6 5.27 -21.49 2.14
CA GLY A 6 4.12 -21.22 1.28
C GLY A 6 2.75 -21.32 1.96
N SER A 7 2.67 -21.96 3.15
CA SER A 7 1.41 -22.09 3.92
C SER A 7 0.98 -20.77 4.57
N PHE A 8 1.89 -19.81 4.73
CA PHE A 8 1.63 -18.51 5.39
C PHE A 8 1.41 -17.37 4.39
N GLY A 9 1.30 -17.70 3.12
CA GLY A 9 1.07 -16.73 2.05
C GLY A 9 2.29 -15.87 1.71
N ASP A 10 2.16 -15.11 0.64
CA ASP A 10 3.20 -14.22 0.15
C ASP A 10 2.69 -12.77 0.16
N VAL A 11 3.55 -11.85 0.58
CA VAL A 11 3.29 -10.41 0.54
C VAL A 11 4.27 -9.74 -0.42
N ALA A 12 3.76 -8.86 -1.27
CA ALA A 12 4.60 -7.92 -2.02
C ALA A 12 4.44 -6.51 -1.45
N VAL A 13 5.55 -5.86 -1.16
CA VAL A 13 5.59 -4.43 -0.81
C VAL A 13 6.14 -3.66 -2.01
N ILE A 14 5.35 -2.71 -2.51
CA ILE A 14 5.65 -1.89 -3.68
C ILE A 14 5.73 -0.43 -3.23
N GLY A 15 6.91 0.16 -3.33
CA GLY A 15 7.16 1.52 -2.87
C GLY A 15 8.65 1.86 -2.86
N GLY A 16 9.05 2.84 -2.05
CA GLY A 16 10.47 3.17 -1.90
C GLY A 16 11.05 3.86 -3.12
N GLU A 17 10.77 5.15 -3.26
CA GLU A 17 11.35 5.98 -4.32
C GLU A 17 12.87 6.15 -4.15
N ALA A 18 13.59 6.15 -5.26
CA ALA A 18 15.03 6.41 -5.30
C ALA A 18 15.38 7.88 -5.00
N LEU A 19 16.54 8.09 -4.38
CA LEU A 19 17.08 9.43 -4.14
C LEU A 19 17.26 10.23 -5.44
N ALA A 20 17.64 9.55 -6.52
CA ALA A 20 17.92 10.18 -7.80
C ALA A 20 16.71 10.84 -8.45
N ALA A 21 15.50 10.37 -8.17
CA ALA A 21 14.30 10.87 -8.84
C ALA A 21 13.96 12.32 -8.46
N ARG A 22 13.92 12.62 -7.14
CA ARG A 22 13.53 13.94 -6.62
C ARG A 22 14.47 14.48 -5.54
N GLY A 23 15.63 13.88 -5.34
CA GLY A 23 16.53 14.23 -4.24
C GLY A 23 16.02 13.81 -2.85
N MET A 24 14.96 12.99 -2.79
CA MET A 24 14.36 12.49 -1.56
C MET A 24 14.18 10.97 -1.65
N GLY A 25 15.13 10.22 -1.10
CA GLY A 25 15.04 8.76 -1.08
C GLY A 25 14.12 8.28 0.05
N MET A 26 13.12 7.48 -0.28
CA MET A 26 12.16 6.91 0.66
C MET A 26 12.15 5.39 0.68
N THR A 27 13.22 4.77 0.24
CA THR A 27 13.40 3.30 0.22
C THR A 27 13.16 2.67 1.59
N GLY A 28 13.60 3.35 2.66
CA GLY A 28 13.41 2.89 4.04
C GLY A 28 11.96 2.67 4.42
N ALA A 29 11.00 3.43 3.88
CA ALA A 29 9.59 3.26 4.18
C ALA A 29 9.05 1.91 3.65
N ALA A 30 9.42 1.54 2.43
CA ALA A 30 9.07 0.24 1.87
C ALA A 30 9.74 -0.91 2.64
N LEU A 31 11.00 -0.75 3.05
CA LEU A 31 11.71 -1.75 3.84
C LEU A 31 11.11 -1.94 5.24
N LEU A 32 10.67 -0.86 5.90
CA LEU A 32 9.96 -0.96 7.18
C LEU A 32 8.63 -1.71 7.04
N ALA A 33 7.86 -1.43 5.99
CA ALA A 33 6.62 -2.16 5.71
C ALA A 33 6.89 -3.64 5.43
N ALA A 34 7.94 -3.95 4.66
CA ALA A 34 8.37 -5.32 4.37
C ALA A 34 8.84 -6.07 5.63
N SER A 35 9.63 -5.40 6.46
CA SER A 35 10.05 -5.92 7.77
C SER A 35 8.86 -6.23 8.67
N ALA A 36 7.88 -5.33 8.74
CA ALA A 36 6.66 -5.56 9.50
C ALA A 36 5.88 -6.78 9.00
N ALA A 37 5.76 -6.97 7.69
CA ALA A 37 5.12 -8.14 7.10
C ALA A 37 5.88 -9.44 7.45
N LEU A 38 7.20 -9.42 7.38
CA LEU A 38 8.05 -10.56 7.73
C LEU A 38 7.86 -10.96 9.20
N HIS A 39 7.96 -10.00 10.12
CA HIS A 39 7.75 -10.22 11.55
C HIS A 39 6.29 -10.55 11.91
N GLY A 40 5.34 -10.17 11.05
CA GLY A 40 3.93 -10.57 11.14
C GLY A 40 3.65 -12.04 10.79
N GLY A 41 4.69 -12.81 10.42
CA GLY A 41 4.59 -14.25 10.15
C GLY A 41 4.28 -14.59 8.69
N THR A 42 4.49 -13.68 7.75
CA THR A 42 4.35 -13.95 6.32
C THR A 42 5.40 -14.98 5.86
N GLY A 43 5.00 -15.91 5.01
CA GLY A 43 5.90 -16.95 4.51
C GLY A 43 7.02 -16.44 3.61
N ARG A 44 6.71 -15.51 2.68
CA ARG A 44 7.69 -14.81 1.84
C ARG A 44 7.31 -13.35 1.71
N VAL A 45 8.31 -12.47 1.77
CA VAL A 45 8.14 -11.04 1.52
C VAL A 45 8.95 -10.63 0.31
N LEU A 46 8.25 -10.19 -0.73
CA LEU A 46 8.82 -9.65 -1.95
C LEU A 46 8.82 -8.12 -1.84
N VAL A 47 9.91 -7.48 -2.18
CA VAL A 47 10.01 -6.01 -2.15
C VAL A 47 10.29 -5.52 -3.57
N SER A 48 9.41 -4.69 -4.07
CA SER A 48 9.56 -4.00 -5.34
C SER A 48 9.81 -2.52 -5.07
N LEU A 49 11.08 -2.15 -5.07
CA LEU A 49 11.46 -0.75 -4.95
C LEU A 49 11.17 -0.04 -6.27
N LEU A 50 10.57 1.15 -6.16
CA LEU A 50 10.30 2.04 -7.28
C LEU A 50 11.52 2.94 -7.49
N ASP A 51 12.64 2.28 -7.68
CA ASP A 51 13.94 2.86 -7.93
C ASP A 51 14.50 2.40 -9.31
N ASP A 52 15.67 2.86 -9.65
CA ASP A 52 16.39 2.47 -10.87
C ASP A 52 17.09 1.10 -10.77
N GLY A 53 16.87 0.37 -9.66
CA GLY A 53 17.49 -0.92 -9.40
C GLY A 53 18.88 -0.83 -8.77
N ALA A 54 19.21 0.29 -8.16
CA ALA A 54 20.49 0.49 -7.48
C ALA A 54 20.67 -0.44 -6.26
N ILE A 55 19.56 -0.81 -5.59
CA ILE A 55 19.57 -1.71 -4.44
C ILE A 55 19.30 -3.14 -4.92
N THR A 56 20.27 -4.02 -4.73
CA THR A 56 20.20 -5.42 -5.17
C THR A 56 19.97 -6.41 -4.02
N HIS A 57 20.25 -6.01 -2.78
CA HIS A 57 20.02 -6.82 -1.57
C HIS A 57 19.96 -5.90 -0.34
N ILE A 58 19.40 -6.42 0.75
CA ILE A 58 19.29 -5.71 2.04
C ILE A 58 20.16 -6.44 3.05
N PRO A 59 21.39 -5.98 3.33
CA PRO A 59 22.33 -6.71 4.17
C PRO A 59 21.82 -6.99 5.59
N THR A 60 21.02 -6.10 6.15
CA THR A 60 20.44 -6.21 7.51
C THR A 60 19.22 -7.12 7.59
N GLN A 61 18.63 -7.46 6.45
CA GLN A 61 17.43 -8.32 6.34
C GLN A 61 17.51 -9.14 5.04
N PRO A 62 18.43 -10.11 4.95
CA PRO A 62 18.64 -10.89 3.73
C PRO A 62 17.46 -11.78 3.34
N GLU A 63 16.50 -11.97 4.25
CA GLU A 63 15.25 -12.70 3.98
C GLU A 63 14.30 -11.96 3.06
N LEU A 64 14.42 -10.63 2.95
CA LEU A 64 13.61 -9.82 2.04
C LEU A 64 14.06 -10.07 0.59
N MET A 65 13.12 -10.44 -0.24
CA MET A 65 13.39 -10.85 -1.63
C MET A 65 13.09 -9.70 -2.59
N LEU A 66 14.13 -9.01 -3.08
CA LEU A 66 13.94 -7.96 -4.07
C LEU A 66 13.45 -8.52 -5.41
N ARG A 67 12.45 -7.87 -5.99
CA ARG A 67 11.87 -8.19 -7.30
C ARG A 67 11.53 -6.90 -8.05
N ARG A 68 11.79 -6.86 -9.35
CA ARG A 68 11.23 -5.81 -10.21
C ARG A 68 9.73 -5.96 -10.30
N PHE A 69 9.00 -4.85 -10.42
CA PHE A 69 7.54 -4.83 -10.48
C PHE A 69 6.98 -5.79 -11.55
N GLU A 70 7.58 -5.80 -12.73
CA GLU A 70 7.17 -6.62 -13.89
C GLU A 70 7.34 -8.13 -13.65
N ARG A 71 8.02 -8.51 -12.56
CA ARG A 71 8.25 -9.91 -12.17
C ARG A 71 7.36 -10.35 -10.98
N LEU A 72 6.41 -9.51 -10.58
CA LEU A 72 5.45 -9.84 -9.54
C LEU A 72 4.19 -10.48 -10.15
N GLU A 73 3.82 -11.64 -9.64
CA GLU A 73 2.55 -12.30 -9.97
C GLU A 73 1.45 -11.78 -9.04
N LEU A 74 0.99 -10.53 -9.29
CA LEU A 74 0.09 -9.79 -8.40
C LEU A 74 -1.15 -10.58 -8.00
N GLN A 75 -1.68 -11.45 -8.87
CA GLN A 75 -2.88 -12.26 -8.63
C GLN A 75 -2.68 -13.29 -7.51
N ALA A 76 -1.44 -13.69 -7.23
CA ALA A 76 -1.11 -14.65 -6.20
C ALA A 76 -0.72 -14.02 -4.85
N LEU A 77 -0.64 -12.68 -4.78
CA LEU A 77 -0.01 -11.96 -3.68
C LEU A 77 -1.03 -11.16 -2.86
N THR A 78 -0.72 -10.95 -1.58
CA THR A 78 -1.21 -9.81 -0.83
C THR A 78 -0.28 -8.63 -1.10
N VAL A 79 -0.80 -7.51 -1.57
CA VAL A 79 0.01 -6.38 -1.98
C VAL A 79 -0.12 -5.23 -1.00
N VAL A 80 1.01 -4.65 -0.58
CA VAL A 80 1.10 -3.36 0.12
C VAL A 80 1.72 -2.37 -0.85
N CYS A 81 1.04 -1.27 -1.15
CA CYS A 81 1.50 -0.33 -2.16
C CYS A 81 1.44 1.12 -1.66
N GLY A 82 2.51 1.86 -1.91
CA GLY A 82 2.58 3.30 -1.69
C GLY A 82 3.56 3.79 -0.63
N CYS A 83 4.05 2.93 0.25
CA CYS A 83 4.98 3.33 1.32
C CYS A 83 6.25 3.96 0.75
N GLY A 84 6.36 5.29 0.80
CA GLY A 84 7.47 6.05 0.27
C GLY A 84 7.67 5.88 -1.25
N GLY A 85 6.61 5.66 -2.00
CA GLY A 85 6.69 5.41 -3.44
C GLY A 85 6.81 6.67 -4.29
N GLY A 86 6.58 7.85 -3.70
CA GLY A 86 6.62 9.13 -4.40
C GLY A 86 5.72 9.15 -5.63
N ASP A 87 6.12 9.92 -6.63
CA ASP A 87 5.38 10.01 -7.90
C ASP A 87 5.48 8.72 -8.74
N ALA A 88 6.52 7.92 -8.51
CA ALA A 88 6.76 6.67 -9.24
C ALA A 88 5.64 5.63 -9.01
N VAL A 89 4.90 5.74 -7.90
CA VAL A 89 3.79 4.84 -7.59
C VAL A 89 2.65 4.95 -8.61
N SER A 90 2.51 6.09 -9.28
CA SER A 90 1.47 6.32 -10.29
C SER A 90 1.54 5.33 -11.46
N ALA A 91 2.74 4.92 -11.85
CA ALA A 91 2.96 4.01 -12.96
C ALA A 91 2.48 2.56 -12.66
N VAL A 92 2.51 2.15 -11.40
CA VAL A 92 2.19 0.78 -10.99
C VAL A 92 0.75 0.63 -10.48
N LEU A 93 0.13 1.70 -10.02
CA LEU A 93 -1.21 1.68 -9.40
C LEU A 93 -2.30 1.07 -10.29
N PRO A 94 -2.41 1.35 -11.60
CA PRO A 94 -3.44 0.74 -12.43
C PRO A 94 -3.39 -0.79 -12.41
N ALA A 95 -2.19 -1.36 -12.55
CA ALA A 95 -2.00 -2.81 -12.54
C ALA A 95 -2.27 -3.40 -11.16
N VAL A 96 -1.82 -2.74 -10.07
CA VAL A 96 -2.06 -3.16 -8.69
C VAL A 96 -3.55 -3.15 -8.36
N LEU A 97 -4.26 -2.09 -8.70
CA LEU A 97 -5.71 -1.98 -8.47
C LEU A 97 -6.50 -3.04 -9.26
N HIS A 98 -6.05 -3.39 -10.45
CA HIS A 98 -6.71 -4.37 -11.28
C HIS A 98 -6.44 -5.82 -10.82
N ALA A 99 -5.19 -6.15 -10.51
CA ALA A 99 -4.75 -7.54 -10.42
C ALA A 99 -4.65 -8.09 -8.98
N ALA A 100 -4.39 -7.25 -7.97
CA ALA A 100 -4.15 -7.74 -6.61
C ALA A 100 -5.45 -8.18 -5.92
N PRO A 101 -5.60 -9.44 -5.47
CA PRO A 101 -6.81 -9.89 -4.80
C PRO A 101 -6.97 -9.31 -3.40
N ARG A 102 -5.89 -9.03 -2.72
CA ARG A 102 -5.81 -8.41 -1.39
C ARG A 102 -4.83 -7.25 -1.44
N LEU A 103 -5.27 -6.07 -1.02
CA LEU A 103 -4.53 -4.84 -1.21
C LEU A 103 -4.54 -3.96 0.04
N VAL A 104 -3.38 -3.44 0.40
CA VAL A 104 -3.20 -2.35 1.37
C VAL A 104 -2.62 -1.16 0.61
N LEU A 105 -3.27 0.00 0.72
CA LEU A 105 -2.84 1.26 0.11
C LEU A 105 -2.46 2.26 1.20
N ASP A 106 -1.27 2.81 1.12
CA ASP A 106 -0.73 3.77 2.10
C ASP A 106 -0.10 4.98 1.41
N ALA A 107 -0.01 6.07 2.13
CA ALA A 107 0.81 7.24 1.82
C ALA A 107 0.65 7.72 0.35
N ASP A 108 1.71 7.59 -0.45
CA ASP A 108 1.75 8.15 -1.80
C ASP A 108 0.73 7.52 -2.75
N ALA A 109 0.40 6.23 -2.58
CA ALA A 109 -0.67 5.61 -3.35
C ALA A 109 -2.03 6.27 -3.09
N LEU A 110 -2.32 6.65 -1.84
CA LEU A 110 -3.55 7.36 -1.49
C LEU A 110 -3.58 8.77 -2.07
N ASN A 111 -2.45 9.46 -2.05
CA ASN A 111 -2.34 10.81 -2.63
C ASN A 111 -2.55 10.79 -4.16
N VAL A 112 -1.93 9.83 -4.85
CA VAL A 112 -2.09 9.68 -6.31
C VAL A 112 -3.54 9.31 -6.66
N ILE A 113 -4.16 8.38 -5.93
CA ILE A 113 -5.57 8.02 -6.13
C ILE A 113 -6.49 9.23 -5.89
N ALA A 114 -6.22 10.03 -4.86
CA ALA A 114 -7.03 11.22 -4.57
C ALA A 114 -7.00 12.25 -5.70
N ALA A 115 -5.92 12.32 -6.46
CA ALA A 115 -5.73 13.25 -7.55
C ALA A 115 -6.24 12.75 -8.93
N ASP A 116 -6.56 11.45 -9.06
CA ASP A 116 -6.92 10.81 -10.34
C ASP A 116 -8.30 10.14 -10.28
N ALA A 117 -9.26 10.68 -11.04
CA ALA A 117 -10.63 10.17 -11.08
C ALA A 117 -10.72 8.73 -11.65
N THR A 118 -9.81 8.35 -12.54
CA THR A 118 -9.77 6.99 -13.11
C THR A 118 -9.36 5.99 -12.04
N LEU A 119 -8.33 6.30 -11.26
CA LEU A 119 -7.88 5.45 -10.15
C LEU A 119 -8.92 5.38 -9.02
N GLN A 120 -9.62 6.49 -8.73
CA GLN A 120 -10.75 6.47 -7.80
C GLN A 120 -11.86 5.54 -8.28
N THR A 121 -12.16 5.55 -9.58
CA THR A 121 -13.17 4.67 -10.18
C THR A 121 -12.73 3.21 -10.08
N ALA A 122 -11.47 2.89 -10.40
CA ALA A 122 -10.92 1.55 -10.24
C ALA A 122 -10.99 1.06 -8.78
N LEU A 123 -10.69 1.93 -7.82
CA LEU A 123 -10.81 1.61 -6.40
C LEU A 123 -12.26 1.31 -5.98
N ARG A 124 -13.26 2.08 -6.50
CA ARG A 124 -14.69 1.80 -6.26
C ARG A 124 -15.13 0.48 -6.90
N GLN A 125 -14.63 0.15 -8.09
CA GLN A 125 -14.92 -1.11 -8.77
C GLN A 125 -14.40 -2.31 -7.96
N ARG A 126 -13.21 -2.21 -7.35
CA ARG A 126 -12.70 -3.23 -6.43
C ARG A 126 -13.66 -3.48 -5.28
N ALA A 127 -14.14 -2.41 -4.65
CA ALA A 127 -15.10 -2.50 -3.54
C ALA A 127 -16.42 -3.14 -3.99
N ALA A 128 -16.94 -2.76 -5.15
CA ALA A 128 -18.15 -3.35 -5.72
C ALA A 128 -17.99 -4.85 -6.04
N ALA A 129 -16.79 -5.26 -6.45
CA ALA A 129 -16.44 -6.66 -6.70
C ALA A 129 -16.11 -7.45 -5.41
N GLY A 130 -16.19 -6.82 -4.22
CA GLY A 130 -15.88 -7.49 -2.95
C GLY A 130 -14.39 -7.80 -2.76
N GLN A 131 -13.50 -7.20 -3.53
CA GLN A 131 -12.06 -7.41 -3.40
C GLN A 131 -11.52 -6.73 -2.13
N ALA A 132 -10.82 -7.49 -1.30
CA ALA A 132 -10.29 -7.03 -0.03
C ALA A 132 -9.30 -5.87 -0.23
N THR A 133 -9.64 -4.70 0.29
CA THR A 133 -8.78 -3.51 0.21
C THR A 133 -8.80 -2.77 1.53
N VAL A 134 -7.62 -2.46 2.05
CA VAL A 134 -7.39 -1.67 3.26
C VAL A 134 -6.70 -0.38 2.87
N LEU A 135 -7.21 0.74 3.36
CA LEU A 135 -6.59 2.05 3.23
C LEU A 135 -6.07 2.50 4.59
N THR A 136 -4.88 3.08 4.63
CA THR A 136 -4.24 3.55 5.88
C THR A 136 -3.98 5.08 5.85
N PRO A 137 -4.97 5.91 5.48
CA PRO A 137 -4.76 7.33 5.33
C PRO A 137 -4.52 8.02 6.68
N HIS A 138 -3.61 8.96 6.76
CA HIS A 138 -3.63 9.95 7.81
C HIS A 138 -4.73 11.01 7.56
N PRO A 139 -5.11 11.89 8.51
CA PRO A 139 -6.27 12.78 8.36
C PRO A 139 -6.28 13.65 7.09
N LEU A 140 -5.11 14.09 6.63
CA LEU A 140 -5.01 14.92 5.42
C LEU A 140 -5.19 14.09 4.14
N GLU A 141 -4.65 12.88 4.08
CA GLU A 141 -4.88 11.94 2.97
C GLU A 141 -6.35 11.56 2.87
N ALA A 142 -6.99 11.29 3.99
CA ALA A 142 -8.41 11.02 4.06
C ALA A 142 -9.25 12.21 3.55
N ALA A 143 -8.89 13.42 3.95
CA ALA A 143 -9.56 14.64 3.48
C ALA A 143 -9.45 14.80 1.96
N ARG A 144 -8.28 14.54 1.39
CA ARG A 144 -8.07 14.56 -0.07
C ARG A 144 -8.91 13.52 -0.80
N LEU A 145 -8.93 12.28 -0.30
CA LEU A 145 -9.73 11.19 -0.86
C LEU A 145 -11.23 11.47 -0.83
N LEU A 146 -11.70 12.16 0.22
CA LEU A 146 -13.11 12.51 0.41
C LEU A 146 -13.50 13.84 -0.25
N GLY A 147 -12.57 14.59 -0.79
CA GLY A 147 -12.82 15.95 -1.28
C GLY A 147 -13.33 16.90 -0.19
N SER A 148 -12.92 16.68 1.08
CA SER A 148 -13.39 17.41 2.26
C SER A 148 -12.23 18.07 3.00
N GLY A 149 -12.54 19.01 3.91
CA GLY A 149 -11.51 19.62 4.76
C GLY A 149 -11.02 18.67 5.85
N SER A 150 -9.72 18.70 6.18
CA SER A 150 -9.12 17.86 7.23
C SER A 150 -9.77 18.04 8.62
N ALA A 151 -10.26 19.25 8.94
CA ALA A 151 -10.98 19.54 10.18
C ALA A 151 -12.33 18.80 10.26
N ALA A 152 -13.01 18.60 9.14
CA ALA A 152 -14.25 17.84 9.08
C ALA A 152 -13.99 16.34 9.37
N VAL A 153 -12.91 15.79 8.79
CA VAL A 153 -12.49 14.40 9.01
C VAL A 153 -12.12 14.15 10.48
N GLN A 154 -11.43 15.10 11.12
CA GLN A 154 -11.06 15.00 12.53
C GLN A 154 -12.26 15.08 13.49
N LYS A 155 -13.28 15.91 13.17
CA LYS A 155 -14.49 16.08 14.01
C LYS A 155 -15.45 14.90 13.93
N THR A 156 -15.59 14.29 12.76
CA THR A 156 -16.55 13.20 12.54
C THR A 156 -16.08 11.86 13.11
N GLY A 157 -14.79 11.76 13.50
CA GLY A 157 -14.25 10.52 14.07
C GLY A 157 -14.84 9.33 13.36
N TRP A 158 -14.44 9.06 12.15
CA TRP A 158 -14.74 7.84 11.32
C TRP A 158 -16.12 7.16 11.55
N ARG A 159 -17.12 7.89 12.04
CA ARG A 159 -18.50 7.49 12.04
C ARG A 159 -19.13 7.95 10.73
N ARG A 160 -19.41 6.99 9.85
CA ARG A 160 -20.22 7.10 8.65
C ARG A 160 -19.53 7.63 7.40
N LEU A 161 -19.07 6.72 6.61
CA LEU A 161 -19.33 6.72 5.19
C LEU A 161 -20.57 5.83 4.96
N ASP A 162 -21.68 6.19 5.58
CA ASP A 162 -22.99 5.57 5.41
C ASP A 162 -23.84 6.43 4.49
N GLY A 163 -23.99 6.00 3.28
CA GLY A 163 -24.94 6.58 2.35
C GLY A 163 -25.27 5.66 1.17
N SER A 164 -24.49 4.65 0.94
CA SER A 164 -24.79 3.57 0.00
C SER A 164 -24.01 2.33 0.40
N ARG A 165 -24.57 1.14 0.18
CA ARG A 165 -24.03 -0.17 0.57
C ARG A 165 -22.69 -0.56 -0.04
N THR A 166 -21.73 0.36 -0.06
CA THR A 166 -20.34 0.11 -0.42
C THR A 166 -19.57 0.21 0.89
N THR A 167 -19.44 -0.91 1.58
CA THR A 167 -18.66 -1.03 2.80
C THR A 167 -17.19 -0.84 2.44
N TRP A 168 -16.73 0.40 2.50
CA TRP A 168 -15.31 0.70 2.60
C TRP A 168 -14.87 0.19 3.97
N LEU A 169 -14.36 -1.02 4.07
CA LEU A 169 -13.61 -1.48 5.21
C LEU A 169 -12.26 -0.76 5.23
N ALA A 170 -12.30 0.55 5.40
CA ALA A 170 -11.17 1.29 5.92
C ALA A 170 -11.06 0.90 7.40
N ARG A 171 -10.39 -0.21 7.72
CA ARG A 171 -9.90 -0.42 9.07
C ARG A 171 -8.79 0.60 9.29
N TRP A 172 -9.17 1.71 9.92
CA TRP A 172 -8.25 2.68 10.43
C TRP A 172 -7.40 2.02 11.51
N CYS A 173 -6.12 1.85 11.25
CA CYS A 173 -5.12 1.79 12.30
C CYS A 173 -4.82 3.23 12.71
N SER A 174 -5.49 3.72 13.75
CA SER A 174 -5.12 4.96 14.39
C SER A 174 -3.67 4.84 14.83
N LYS A 175 -2.76 5.54 14.15
CA LYS A 175 -1.43 5.77 14.71
C LYS A 175 -1.65 6.43 16.06
N VAL A 176 -1.34 5.68 17.10
CA VAL A 176 -1.38 6.05 18.50
C VAL A 176 -0.83 7.45 18.66
N ARG A 177 -1.58 8.32 19.34
CA ARG A 177 -1.07 9.57 19.88
C ARG A 177 0.17 9.25 20.71
N ALA A 178 1.35 9.59 20.19
CA ALA A 178 2.49 9.83 21.06
C ALA A 178 2.16 11.06 21.89
N ARG A 179 2.05 10.89 23.20
CA ARG A 179 2.07 11.96 24.18
C ARG A 179 3.48 12.50 24.30
#